data_88801bfd6782e5f154bcb113e752677e
#
_entry.id   88801bfd6782e5f154bcb113e752677e
#
_cell.length_a   1.000
_cell.length_b   1.000
_cell.length_c   1.000
_cell.angle_alpha   90.00
_cell.angle_beta   90.00
_cell.angle_gamma   90.00
#
_symmetry.space_group_name_H-M   'P 1'
#
loop_
_entity.id
_entity.type
_entity.pdbx_description
1 polymer ?
#
loop_
_entity_poly.entity_id
_entity_poly.type
_entity_poly.pdbx_seq_one_letter_code
_entity_poly.pdbx_strand_id
1 'polypeptide(L)'
;MTPPRARTWGRLGVTPVVRVRGRGSGRVSMAGMTCYKPGERSRLIYAVREYRGRKDEPKGFGWRDYRDLIVRAHAQLGGPIVLVWDNLRMHLVAPLREFFAANAAWLTVFQLPTYAPDLNPQEGVWSLVKRDIGNLAAADLCQITRAVKRRLKRIQYRPELVDGCLTATGLMLEG
;
A
#
# COMPACT_ATOMS: atom_id res chain seq x y z
N MET A 1 -9.43 -0.25 7.79
CA MET A 1 -9.83 -1.29 6.81
C MET A 1 -10.63 -2.33 7.58
N THR A 2 -11.86 -2.60 7.18
CA THR A 2 -12.60 -3.77 7.66
C THR A 2 -12.01 -4.98 6.96
N PRO A 3 -11.72 -6.10 7.66
CA PRO A 3 -11.22 -7.29 7.00
C PRO A 3 -12.16 -7.70 5.87
N PRO A 4 -11.64 -8.01 4.67
CA PRO A 4 -12.50 -8.46 3.59
C PRO A 4 -13.19 -9.77 3.98
N ARG A 5 -14.42 -9.95 3.51
CA ARG A 5 -15.11 -11.24 3.64
C ARG A 5 -14.38 -12.27 2.79
N ALA A 6 -13.75 -13.24 3.40
CA ALA A 6 -13.11 -14.35 2.72
C ALA A 6 -14.01 -15.61 2.83
N ARG A 7 -13.95 -16.44 1.79
CA ARG A 7 -14.54 -17.79 1.85
C ARG A 7 -13.65 -18.66 2.75
N THR A 8 -14.25 -19.49 3.58
CA THR A 8 -13.55 -20.47 4.39
C THR A 8 -14.15 -21.86 4.15
N TRP A 9 -13.36 -22.89 4.45
CA TRP A 9 -13.80 -24.27 4.39
C TRP A 9 -14.57 -24.62 5.67
N GLY A 10 -15.71 -25.30 5.54
CA GLY A 10 -16.51 -25.80 6.62
C GLY A 10 -17.01 -27.22 6.30
N ARG A 11 -17.64 -27.90 7.27
CA ARG A 11 -18.32 -29.15 7.00
C ARG A 11 -19.45 -28.92 6.00
N LEU A 12 -19.66 -29.88 5.10
CA LEU A 12 -20.75 -29.83 4.13
C LEU A 12 -22.09 -29.61 4.88
N GLY A 13 -22.86 -28.61 4.43
CA GLY A 13 -24.14 -28.25 5.04
C GLY A 13 -24.08 -27.42 6.33
N VAL A 14 -22.88 -27.10 6.84
CA VAL A 14 -22.71 -26.27 8.05
C VAL A 14 -22.02 -24.96 7.69
N THR A 15 -22.72 -23.85 7.79
CA THR A 15 -22.12 -22.52 7.61
C THR A 15 -21.24 -22.17 8.82
N PRO A 16 -19.92 -21.96 8.65
CA PRO A 16 -19.06 -21.58 9.75
C PRO A 16 -19.47 -20.23 10.32
N VAL A 17 -19.77 -20.16 11.61
CA VAL A 17 -20.08 -18.91 12.30
C VAL A 17 -18.82 -18.38 12.96
N VAL A 18 -18.30 -17.26 12.45
CA VAL A 18 -17.17 -16.55 13.04
C VAL A 18 -17.71 -15.44 13.96
N ARG A 19 -17.49 -15.57 15.26
CA ARG A 19 -17.80 -14.50 16.21
C ARG A 19 -16.79 -13.39 16.08
N VAL A 20 -17.20 -12.23 15.58
CA VAL A 20 -16.37 -11.03 15.47
C VAL A 20 -16.49 -10.27 16.79
N ARG A 21 -15.41 -10.06 17.50
CA ARG A 21 -15.38 -9.13 18.64
C ARG A 21 -15.62 -7.72 18.10
N GLY A 22 -16.54 -7.03 18.73
CA GLY A 22 -17.24 -5.83 18.32
C GLY A 22 -16.40 -4.70 17.71
N ARG A 23 -17.10 -3.71 17.21
CA ARG A 23 -16.65 -2.50 16.52
C ARG A 23 -15.61 -1.70 17.33
N GLY A 24 -14.34 -2.11 17.25
CA GLY A 24 -13.26 -1.23 17.67
C GLY A 24 -13.15 -0.06 16.69
N SER A 25 -12.96 1.14 17.19
CA SER A 25 -12.69 2.35 16.40
C SER A 25 -11.32 2.30 15.69
N GLY A 26 -10.57 1.21 15.84
CA GLY A 26 -9.22 1.05 15.30
C GLY A 26 -9.15 0.87 13.79
N ARG A 27 -8.08 1.40 13.20
CA ARG A 27 -7.80 1.33 11.76
C ARG A 27 -6.32 1.05 11.51
N VAL A 28 -6.03 0.24 10.49
CA VAL A 28 -4.70 0.12 9.92
C VAL A 28 -4.71 0.80 8.56
N SER A 29 -3.86 1.81 8.39
CA SER A 29 -3.61 2.48 7.12
C SER A 29 -2.27 2.02 6.56
N MET A 30 -2.21 1.87 5.24
CA MET A 30 -1.01 1.49 4.51
C MET A 30 -0.74 2.54 3.43
N ALA A 31 0.52 2.92 3.26
CA ALA A 31 1.02 3.67 2.11
C ALA A 31 2.22 2.93 1.55
N GLY A 32 2.41 2.94 0.25
CA GLY A 32 3.52 2.23 -0.37
C GLY A 32 3.76 2.65 -1.81
N MET A 33 4.94 2.31 -2.29
CA MET A 33 5.37 2.46 -3.67
C MET A 33 6.05 1.18 -4.13
N THR A 34 5.65 0.68 -5.28
CA THR A 34 6.39 -0.30 -6.05
C THR A 34 7.40 0.44 -6.93
N CYS A 35 8.66 0.06 -6.85
CA CYS A 35 9.75 0.72 -7.54
C CYS A 35 10.39 -0.25 -8.53
N TYR A 36 10.50 0.19 -9.76
CA TYR A 36 11.03 -0.59 -10.88
C TYR A 36 12.15 0.19 -11.54
N LYS A 37 13.21 -0.52 -11.96
CA LYS A 37 14.29 0.03 -12.75
C LYS A 37 14.83 -1.08 -13.68
N PRO A 38 14.95 -0.85 -14.99
CA PRO A 38 15.49 -1.85 -15.91
C PRO A 38 16.84 -2.37 -15.42
N GLY A 39 17.02 -3.70 -15.48
CA GLY A 39 18.25 -4.35 -15.03
C GLY A 39 18.49 -4.40 -13.52
N GLU A 40 17.59 -3.81 -12.70
CA GLU A 40 17.69 -3.87 -11.24
C GLU A 40 16.51 -4.62 -10.61
N ARG A 41 16.74 -5.09 -9.39
CA ARG A 41 15.72 -5.76 -8.58
C ARG A 41 14.61 -4.79 -8.17
N SER A 42 13.37 -5.14 -8.44
CA SER A 42 12.20 -4.39 -8.01
C SER A 42 12.09 -4.31 -6.49
N ARG A 43 11.59 -3.19 -5.99
CA ARG A 43 11.51 -2.90 -4.55
C ARG A 43 10.11 -2.46 -4.15
N LEU A 44 9.73 -2.81 -2.94
CA LEU A 44 8.54 -2.27 -2.27
C LEU A 44 8.99 -1.38 -1.10
N ILE A 45 8.63 -0.10 -1.14
CA ILE A 45 8.85 0.86 -0.06
C ILE A 45 7.48 1.18 0.55
N TYR A 46 7.31 1.01 1.86
CA TYR A 46 5.99 1.15 2.49
C TYR A 46 6.06 1.76 3.89
N ALA A 47 4.90 2.22 4.34
CA ALA A 47 4.63 2.63 5.72
C ALA A 47 3.31 2.02 6.19
N VAL A 48 3.21 1.73 7.49
CA VAL A 48 1.99 1.23 8.14
C VAL A 48 1.72 2.09 9.36
N ARG A 49 0.49 2.56 9.50
CA ARG A 49 0.03 3.36 10.65
C ARG A 49 -1.18 2.72 11.27
N GLU A 50 -1.14 2.58 12.60
CA GLU A 50 -2.31 2.25 13.40
C GLU A 50 -3.02 3.53 13.83
N TYR A 51 -4.33 3.48 13.88
CA TYR A 51 -5.18 4.44 14.56
C TYR A 51 -6.03 3.69 15.59
N ARG A 52 -5.91 4.06 16.84
CA ARG A 52 -6.56 3.38 17.97
C ARG A 52 -7.81 4.10 18.47
N GLY A 53 -8.20 5.19 17.80
CA GLY A 53 -9.37 5.98 18.19
C GLY A 53 -9.09 6.99 19.30
N ARG A 54 -7.82 7.28 19.61
CA ARG A 54 -7.45 8.27 20.63
C ARG A 54 -7.65 9.70 20.10
N LYS A 55 -7.93 10.62 21.03
CA LYS A 55 -7.94 12.05 20.72
C LYS A 55 -6.56 12.46 20.22
N ASP A 56 -6.50 13.32 19.22
CA ASP A 56 -5.29 13.85 18.59
C ASP A 56 -4.38 12.82 17.86
N GLU A 57 -4.81 11.57 17.76
CA GLU A 57 -4.12 10.56 16.97
C GLU A 57 -4.47 10.70 15.48
N PRO A 58 -3.46 10.77 14.55
CA PRO A 58 -3.74 10.91 13.12
C PRO A 58 -4.46 9.67 12.57
N LYS A 59 -5.63 9.88 11.96
CA LYS A 59 -6.49 8.80 11.43
C LYS A 59 -5.91 8.07 10.21
N GLY A 60 -4.88 8.63 9.59
CA GLY A 60 -4.27 8.08 8.39
C GLY A 60 -3.00 8.85 8.02
N PHE A 61 -2.55 8.69 6.78
CA PHE A 61 -1.40 9.41 6.26
C PHE A 61 -1.79 10.81 5.81
N GLY A 62 -0.96 11.81 6.16
CA GLY A 62 -1.03 13.16 5.66
C GLY A 62 0.02 13.42 4.57
N TRP A 63 0.01 14.63 3.99
CA TRP A 63 0.93 15.00 2.92
C TRP A 63 2.42 14.90 3.32
N ARG A 64 2.76 15.19 4.59
CA ARG A 64 4.12 15.04 5.11
C ARG A 64 4.60 13.59 5.07
N ASP A 65 3.73 12.66 5.41
CA ASP A 65 4.06 11.24 5.38
C ASP A 65 4.36 10.76 3.95
N TYR A 66 3.60 11.25 2.96
CA TYR A 66 3.85 10.94 1.54
C TYR A 66 5.14 11.57 1.04
N ARG A 67 5.40 12.84 1.39
CA ARG A 67 6.70 13.49 1.13
C ARG A 67 7.85 12.65 1.68
N ASP A 68 7.78 12.28 2.95
CA ASP A 68 8.84 11.52 3.63
C ASP A 68 9.03 10.12 3.03
N LEU A 69 7.94 9.51 2.53
CA LEU A 69 8.00 8.24 1.80
C LEU A 69 8.75 8.41 0.47
N ILE A 70 8.50 9.48 -0.28
CA ILE A 70 9.17 9.79 -1.55
C ILE A 70 10.65 10.10 -1.31
N VAL A 71 10.98 10.92 -0.32
CA VAL A 71 12.37 11.23 0.05
C VAL A 71 13.13 9.96 0.44
N ARG A 72 12.52 9.08 1.22
CA ARG A 72 13.10 7.78 1.57
C ARG A 72 13.32 6.90 0.35
N ALA A 73 12.39 6.93 -0.60
CA ALA A 73 12.56 6.19 -1.87
C ALA A 73 13.75 6.73 -2.65
N HIS A 74 13.88 8.05 -2.79
CA HIS A 74 15.00 8.68 -3.47
C HIS A 74 16.34 8.28 -2.84
N ALA A 75 16.45 8.34 -1.51
CA ALA A 75 17.65 7.93 -0.78
C ALA A 75 18.00 6.45 -0.97
N GLN A 76 17.00 5.57 -1.09
CA GLN A 76 17.22 4.12 -1.27
C GLN A 76 17.49 3.71 -2.72
N LEU A 77 16.96 4.45 -3.68
CA LEU A 77 17.11 4.16 -5.11
C LEU A 77 18.37 4.80 -5.70
N GLY A 78 18.86 5.88 -5.09
CA GLY A 78 20.13 6.53 -5.46
C GLY A 78 20.12 7.22 -6.81
N GLY A 79 18.95 7.67 -7.30
CA GLY A 79 18.83 8.32 -8.61
C GLY A 79 17.52 9.06 -8.82
N PRO A 80 17.33 9.70 -9.99
CA PRO A 80 16.07 10.36 -10.33
C PRO A 80 14.89 9.40 -10.28
N ILE A 81 13.73 9.94 -9.90
CA ILE A 81 12.47 9.19 -9.78
C ILE A 81 11.44 9.73 -10.75
N VAL A 82 10.82 8.85 -11.51
CA VAL A 82 9.54 9.07 -12.17
C VAL A 82 8.47 8.48 -11.26
N LEU A 83 7.70 9.34 -10.61
CA LEU A 83 6.61 8.96 -9.72
C LEU A 83 5.30 8.95 -10.49
N VAL A 84 4.72 7.76 -10.62
CA VAL A 84 3.37 7.60 -11.16
C VAL A 84 2.45 7.30 -9.97
N TRP A 85 1.42 8.11 -9.76
CA TRP A 85 0.52 7.88 -8.64
C TRP A 85 -0.94 8.22 -8.92
N ASP A 86 -1.82 7.70 -8.06
CA ASP A 86 -3.26 7.88 -8.20
C ASP A 86 -3.74 9.29 -7.79
N ASN A 87 -5.03 9.54 -8.04
CA ASN A 87 -5.69 10.82 -7.76
C ASN A 87 -6.28 10.89 -6.34
N LEU A 88 -5.65 10.26 -5.34
CA LEU A 88 -6.07 10.41 -3.95
C LEU A 88 -6.03 11.90 -3.56
N ARG A 89 -7.06 12.40 -2.89
CA ARG A 89 -7.15 13.83 -2.51
C ARG A 89 -5.91 14.36 -1.79
N MET A 90 -5.27 13.54 -0.97
CA MET A 90 -4.04 13.92 -0.25
C MET A 90 -2.84 14.08 -1.18
N HIS A 91 -2.88 13.50 -2.38
CA HIS A 91 -1.84 13.64 -3.40
C HIS A 91 -1.93 14.96 -4.16
N LEU A 92 -3.09 15.62 -4.11
CA LEU A 92 -3.37 16.83 -4.87
C LEU A 92 -3.23 18.12 -4.07
N VAL A 93 -2.76 18.04 -2.82
CA VAL A 93 -2.65 19.21 -1.93
C VAL A 93 -1.50 20.13 -2.34
N ALA A 94 -1.68 21.45 -2.14
CA ALA A 94 -0.70 22.45 -2.51
C ALA A 94 0.71 22.19 -1.95
N PRO A 95 0.91 21.83 -0.67
CA PRO A 95 2.25 21.58 -0.14
C PRO A 95 3.01 20.43 -0.82
N LEU A 96 2.31 19.43 -1.38
CA LEU A 96 2.97 18.37 -2.16
C LEU A 96 3.36 18.87 -3.55
N ARG A 97 2.52 19.68 -4.18
CA ARG A 97 2.87 20.30 -5.48
C ARG A 97 4.07 21.22 -5.36
N GLU A 98 4.15 22.03 -4.29
CA GLU A 98 5.31 22.86 -3.97
C GLU A 98 6.57 22.02 -3.75
N PHE A 99 6.45 20.90 -3.01
CA PHE A 99 7.53 19.96 -2.83
C PHE A 99 8.00 19.36 -4.16
N PHE A 100 7.11 19.00 -5.07
CA PHE A 100 7.46 18.47 -6.39
C PHE A 100 8.20 19.51 -7.23
N ALA A 101 7.69 20.73 -7.26
CA ALA A 101 8.32 21.84 -7.98
C ALA A 101 9.74 22.12 -7.45
N ALA A 102 9.91 22.14 -6.13
CA ALA A 102 11.21 22.36 -5.48
C ALA A 102 12.21 21.21 -5.71
N ASN A 103 11.76 20.02 -6.11
CA ASN A 103 12.59 18.84 -6.32
C ASN A 103 12.58 18.34 -7.76
N ALA A 104 12.20 19.18 -8.72
CA ALA A 104 12.09 18.81 -10.13
C ALA A 104 13.41 18.30 -10.76
N ALA A 105 14.55 18.59 -10.15
CA ALA A 105 15.85 18.09 -10.59
C ALA A 105 15.98 16.55 -10.51
N TRP A 106 15.25 15.91 -9.60
CA TRP A 106 15.31 14.45 -9.41
C TRP A 106 13.94 13.78 -9.36
N LEU A 107 12.85 14.56 -9.32
CA LEU A 107 11.49 14.02 -9.17
C LEU A 107 10.58 14.54 -10.28
N THR A 108 10.15 13.64 -11.15
CA THR A 108 9.10 13.89 -12.16
C THR A 108 7.84 13.15 -11.75
N VAL A 109 6.69 13.83 -11.77
CA VAL A 109 5.42 13.27 -11.27
C VAL A 109 4.39 13.19 -12.38
N PHE A 110 3.82 12.01 -12.57
CA PHE A 110 2.69 11.74 -13.45
C PHE A 110 1.49 11.23 -12.65
N GLN A 111 0.32 11.74 -12.97
CA GLN A 111 -0.92 11.25 -12.37
C GLN A 111 -1.56 10.19 -13.25
N LEU A 112 -2.00 9.10 -12.66
CA LEU A 112 -2.83 8.11 -13.34
C LEU A 112 -4.17 8.72 -13.76
N PRO A 113 -4.80 8.21 -14.82
CA PRO A 113 -6.17 8.57 -15.17
C PRO A 113 -7.12 8.32 -13.99
N THR A 114 -8.20 9.09 -13.95
CA THR A 114 -9.25 8.90 -12.93
C THR A 114 -9.87 7.52 -13.11
N TYR A 115 -10.02 6.79 -11.99
CA TYR A 115 -10.59 5.43 -11.96
C TYR A 115 -9.83 4.38 -12.80
N ALA A 116 -8.49 4.45 -12.83
CA ALA A 116 -7.65 3.44 -13.48
C ALA A 116 -6.84 2.60 -12.45
N PRO A 117 -7.48 1.88 -11.51
CA PRO A 117 -6.77 1.05 -10.54
C PRO A 117 -6.00 -0.10 -11.20
N ASP A 118 -6.47 -0.57 -12.35
CA ASP A 118 -5.85 -1.67 -13.11
C ASP A 118 -4.47 -1.28 -13.68
N LEU A 119 -4.19 0.02 -13.83
CA LEU A 119 -2.89 0.53 -14.22
C LEU A 119 -1.93 0.76 -13.03
N ASN A 120 -2.39 0.52 -11.80
CA ASN A 120 -1.60 0.77 -10.60
C ASN A 120 -1.06 -0.53 -9.98
N PRO A 121 0.22 -0.89 -10.16
CA PRO A 121 0.80 -2.11 -9.61
C PRO A 121 0.66 -2.20 -8.08
N GLN A 122 0.56 -1.05 -7.41
CA GLN A 122 0.40 -0.99 -5.97
C GLN A 122 -0.93 -1.61 -5.49
N GLU A 123 -1.99 -1.58 -6.32
CA GLU A 123 -3.25 -2.28 -6.02
C GLU A 123 -3.07 -3.80 -6.00
N GLY A 124 -2.17 -4.34 -6.82
CA GLY A 124 -1.75 -5.74 -6.77
C GLY A 124 -1.15 -6.11 -5.41
N VAL A 125 -0.25 -5.26 -4.89
CA VAL A 125 0.32 -5.43 -3.54
C VAL A 125 -0.76 -5.39 -2.46
N TRP A 126 -1.70 -4.44 -2.55
CA TRP A 126 -2.83 -4.36 -1.60
C TRP A 126 -3.72 -5.59 -1.65
N SER A 127 -3.96 -6.14 -2.83
CA SER A 127 -4.73 -7.38 -3.02
C SER A 127 -4.04 -8.58 -2.38
N LEU A 128 -2.71 -8.70 -2.52
CA LEU A 128 -1.92 -9.73 -1.84
C LEU A 128 -2.02 -9.62 -0.32
N VAL A 129 -1.95 -8.40 0.23
CA VAL A 129 -2.09 -8.17 1.68
C VAL A 129 -3.51 -8.49 2.15
N LYS A 130 -4.54 -7.98 1.43
CA LYS A 130 -5.96 -8.20 1.78
C LYS A 130 -6.32 -9.68 1.82
N ARG A 131 -5.81 -10.48 0.89
CA ARG A 131 -6.03 -11.93 0.83
C ARG A 131 -5.51 -12.64 2.08
N ASP A 132 -4.32 -12.29 2.56
CA ASP A 132 -3.72 -12.91 3.74
C ASP A 132 -4.44 -12.53 5.05
N ILE A 133 -5.02 -11.33 5.12
CA ILE A 133 -5.76 -10.87 6.31
C ILE A 133 -7.25 -11.21 6.28
N GLY A 134 -7.76 -11.71 5.15
CA GLY A 134 -9.18 -12.00 4.96
C GLY A 134 -9.76 -13.02 5.97
N ASN A 135 -8.93 -13.91 6.50
CA ASN A 135 -9.31 -14.92 7.49
C ASN A 135 -9.15 -14.44 8.94
N LEU A 136 -8.76 -13.16 9.16
CA LEU A 136 -8.53 -12.59 10.49
C LEU A 136 -9.75 -11.82 11.04
N ALA A 137 -10.95 -12.25 10.69
CA ALA A 137 -12.20 -11.55 11.06
C ALA A 137 -12.40 -11.40 12.59
N ALA A 138 -11.83 -12.32 13.38
CA ALA A 138 -11.89 -12.29 14.86
C ALA A 138 -10.64 -11.64 15.50
N ALA A 139 -9.67 -11.17 14.72
CA ALA A 139 -8.43 -10.61 15.23
C ALA A 139 -8.63 -9.18 15.76
N ASP A 140 -7.87 -8.85 16.78
CA ASP A 140 -7.75 -7.47 17.27
C ASP A 140 -6.87 -6.62 16.34
N LEU A 141 -6.84 -5.29 16.58
CA LEU A 141 -6.07 -4.34 15.78
C LEU A 141 -4.57 -4.68 15.76
N CYS A 142 -4.02 -5.13 16.88
CA CYS A 142 -2.60 -5.48 17.00
C CYS A 142 -2.27 -6.72 16.16
N GLN A 143 -3.13 -7.73 16.19
CA GLN A 143 -2.98 -8.95 15.38
C GLN A 143 -3.07 -8.63 13.89
N ILE A 144 -4.04 -7.79 13.48
CA ILE A 144 -4.19 -7.32 12.10
C ILE A 144 -2.93 -6.55 11.66
N THR A 145 -2.47 -5.59 12.48
CA THR A 145 -1.27 -4.81 12.15
C THR A 145 -0.03 -5.70 12.01
N ARG A 146 0.14 -6.67 12.90
CA ARG A 146 1.26 -7.62 12.85
C ARG A 146 1.21 -8.48 11.57
N ALA A 147 0.03 -8.94 11.18
CA ALA A 147 -0.17 -9.70 9.96
C ALA A 147 0.14 -8.85 8.71
N VAL A 148 -0.38 -7.62 8.64
CA VAL A 148 -0.09 -6.66 7.58
C VAL A 148 1.41 -6.41 7.45
N LYS A 149 2.09 -6.05 8.55
CA LYS A 149 3.55 -5.79 8.54
C LYS A 149 4.34 -7.01 8.09
N ARG A 150 4.00 -8.21 8.59
CA ARG A 150 4.64 -9.46 8.19
C ARG A 150 4.47 -9.74 6.70
N ARG A 151 3.27 -9.52 6.16
CA ARG A 151 3.00 -9.74 4.73
C ARG A 151 3.74 -8.74 3.86
N LEU A 152 3.69 -7.46 4.18
CA LEU A 152 4.44 -6.42 3.45
C LEU A 152 5.95 -6.69 3.46
N LYS A 153 6.49 -7.07 4.61
CA LYS A 153 7.90 -7.46 4.73
C LYS A 153 8.23 -8.67 3.82
N ARG A 154 7.35 -9.68 3.79
CA ARG A 154 7.53 -10.85 2.89
C ARG A 154 7.52 -10.44 1.42
N ILE A 155 6.62 -9.54 1.00
CA ILE A 155 6.58 -9.03 -0.38
C ILE A 155 7.85 -8.23 -0.67
N GLN A 156 8.31 -7.38 0.24
CA GLN A 156 9.52 -6.58 0.09
C GLN A 156 10.78 -7.41 -0.19
N TYR A 157 10.87 -8.62 0.38
CA TYR A 157 11.99 -9.54 0.15
C TYR A 157 11.79 -10.49 -1.05
N ARG A 158 10.69 -10.35 -1.78
CA ARG A 158 10.34 -11.17 -2.94
C ARG A 158 10.03 -10.28 -4.14
N PRO A 159 11.06 -9.83 -4.88
CA PRO A 159 10.87 -8.93 -6.02
C PRO A 159 9.97 -9.54 -7.08
N GLU A 160 9.99 -10.86 -7.26
CA GLU A 160 9.10 -11.56 -8.19
C GLU A 160 7.60 -11.32 -7.92
N LEU A 161 7.21 -11.04 -6.67
CA LEU A 161 5.84 -10.66 -6.34
C LEU A 161 5.54 -9.21 -6.75
N VAL A 162 6.54 -8.33 -6.67
CA VAL A 162 6.42 -6.93 -7.08
C VAL A 162 6.37 -6.86 -8.61
N ASP A 163 7.22 -7.63 -9.29
CA ASP A 163 7.24 -7.75 -10.76
C ASP A 163 5.90 -8.29 -11.28
N GLY A 164 5.36 -9.33 -10.64
CA GLY A 164 4.06 -9.88 -10.98
C GLY A 164 2.91 -8.87 -10.83
N CYS A 165 3.02 -7.90 -9.90
CA CYS A 165 2.06 -6.81 -9.79
C CYS A 165 2.14 -5.85 -10.98
N LEU A 166 3.33 -5.59 -11.53
CA LEU A 166 3.48 -4.79 -12.75
C LEU A 166 2.94 -5.53 -13.96
N THR A 167 3.34 -6.78 -14.15
CA THR A 167 2.87 -7.62 -15.27
C THR A 167 1.35 -7.72 -15.30
N ALA A 168 0.70 -7.80 -14.13
CA ALA A 168 -0.75 -7.87 -14.03
C ALA A 168 -1.47 -6.60 -14.52
N THR A 169 -0.79 -5.47 -14.63
CA THR A 169 -1.34 -4.22 -15.23
C THR A 169 -1.25 -4.20 -16.75
N GLY A 170 -0.60 -5.17 -17.37
CA GLY A 170 -0.29 -5.17 -18.80
C GLY A 170 0.87 -4.23 -19.18
N LEU A 171 1.48 -3.56 -18.22
CA LEU A 171 2.64 -2.71 -18.45
C LEU A 171 3.93 -3.53 -18.41
N MET A 172 4.86 -3.20 -19.28
CA MET A 172 6.22 -3.75 -19.29
C MET A 172 7.22 -2.60 -19.25
N LEU A 173 8.35 -2.83 -18.57
CA LEU A 173 9.50 -1.95 -18.67
C LEU A 173 10.41 -2.52 -19.75
N GLU A 174 10.55 -1.78 -20.83
CA GLU A 174 11.57 -2.08 -21.83
C GLU A 174 12.94 -1.67 -21.26
N GLY A 175 13.89 -2.60 -21.30
CA GLY A 175 15.27 -2.41 -20.84
C GLY A 175 16.16 -1.78 -21.87
#